data_bbd58dca92668dbf161b48bf677d001a
#
_entry.id   bbd58dca92668dbf161b48bf677d001a
#
_cell.length_a   1.000
_cell.length_b   1.000
_cell.length_c   1.000
_cell.angle_alpha   90.00
_cell.angle_beta   90.00
_cell.angle_gamma   90.00
#
_symmetry.space_group_name_H-M   'P 1'
#
loop_
_entity.id
_entity.type
_entity.pdbx_description
1 polymer ?
#
loop_
_entity_poly.entity_id
_entity_poly.type
_entity_poly.pdbx_seq_one_letter_code
_entity_poly.pdbx_strand_id
1 'polypeptide(L)'
;MKKIVLAPYIDQTDRWVNGCESISAVMLLQAMGIRIDPDTFIERDLPHAPYWEQDGKLYGPDPWQVYPGDPHDHTGYGCYAPCIVRALNSALEHEGAAGQFEVVDESGKTAEELCRYIDAGMPVVFWAT
;
A
#
# COMPACT_ATOMS: atom_id res chain seq x y z
N MET A 1 28.08 -5.07 -4.46
CA MET A 1 27.91 -4.48 -3.11
C MET A 1 26.44 -4.57 -2.73
N LYS A 2 26.16 -5.10 -1.54
CA LYS A 2 24.77 -5.14 -1.05
C LYS A 2 24.37 -3.75 -0.55
N LYS A 3 23.19 -3.29 -0.96
CA LYS A 3 22.58 -2.06 -0.46
C LYS A 3 21.40 -2.37 0.44
N ILE A 4 21.19 -1.49 1.41
CA ILE A 4 20.05 -1.52 2.31
C ILE A 4 19.33 -0.19 2.16
N VAL A 5 18.03 -0.26 1.89
CA VAL A 5 17.16 0.91 1.94
C VAL A 5 16.58 0.96 3.36
N LEU A 6 16.89 2.02 4.09
CA LEU A 6 16.36 2.20 5.44
C LEU A 6 14.92 2.67 5.37
N ALA A 7 14.06 1.95 6.06
CA ALA A 7 12.66 2.31 6.21
C ALA A 7 12.26 2.27 7.68
N PRO A 8 11.41 3.19 8.15
CA PRO A 8 10.86 3.11 9.50
C PRO A 8 10.03 1.83 9.64
N TYR A 9 9.99 1.30 10.86
CA TYR A 9 9.10 0.18 11.19
C TYR A 9 7.85 0.70 11.84
N ILE A 10 6.70 0.27 11.35
CA ILE A 10 5.38 0.58 11.92
C ILE A 10 4.70 -0.74 12.28
N ASP A 11 4.37 -0.90 13.56
CA ASP A 11 3.65 -2.06 14.05
C ASP A 11 2.15 -1.87 13.81
N GLN A 12 1.54 -2.75 13.02
CA GLN A 12 0.13 -2.67 12.67
C GLN A 12 -0.80 -3.41 13.64
N THR A 13 -0.27 -4.22 14.55
CA THR A 13 -1.04 -5.27 15.24
C THR A 13 -2.23 -4.78 16.05
N ASP A 14 -2.15 -3.62 16.68
CA ASP A 14 -3.22 -3.13 17.56
C ASP A 14 -4.21 -2.20 16.86
N ARG A 15 -3.78 -1.45 15.86
CA ARG A 15 -4.60 -0.39 15.26
C ARG A 15 -5.04 -0.70 13.83
N TRP A 16 -4.25 -1.44 13.09
CA TRP A 16 -4.49 -1.69 11.66
C TRP A 16 -4.38 -3.19 11.38
N VAL A 17 -5.22 -3.97 12.06
CA VAL A 17 -5.14 -5.44 12.08
C VAL A 17 -5.17 -6.08 10.70
N ASN A 18 -5.84 -5.45 9.75
CA ASN A 18 -5.90 -5.87 8.35
C ASN A 18 -5.30 -4.83 7.40
N GLY A 19 -4.34 -4.07 7.87
CA GLY A 19 -3.74 -2.95 7.13
C GLY A 19 -2.38 -3.22 6.52
N CYS A 20 -1.98 -4.47 6.31
CA CYS A 20 -0.62 -4.80 5.90
C CYS A 20 -0.19 -4.06 4.62
N GLU A 21 -1.05 -3.94 3.63
CA GLU A 21 -0.74 -3.25 2.38
C GLU A 21 -0.55 -1.74 2.60
N SER A 22 -1.47 -1.14 3.36
CA SER A 22 -1.42 0.30 3.67
C SER A 22 -0.22 0.65 4.55
N ILE A 23 0.04 -0.15 5.59
CA ILE A 23 1.19 0.09 6.48
C ILE A 23 2.50 -0.08 5.73
N SER A 24 2.62 -1.08 4.86
CA SER A 24 3.79 -1.27 4.01
C SER A 24 3.98 -0.10 3.05
N ALA A 25 2.89 0.40 2.45
CA ALA A 25 2.93 1.57 1.59
C ALA A 25 3.37 2.83 2.33
N VAL A 26 2.89 3.04 3.56
CA VAL A 26 3.30 4.18 4.39
C VAL A 26 4.78 4.09 4.75
N MET A 27 5.27 2.91 5.14
CA MET A 27 6.70 2.71 5.40
C MET A 27 7.55 3.01 4.16
N LEU A 28 7.08 2.63 2.96
CA LEU A 28 7.75 2.96 1.71
C LEU A 28 7.82 4.48 1.50
N LEU A 29 6.71 5.19 1.68
CA LEU A 29 6.66 6.64 1.54
C LEU A 29 7.59 7.34 2.54
N GLN A 30 7.59 6.87 3.79
CA GLN A 30 8.48 7.41 4.82
C GLN A 30 9.94 7.14 4.49
N ALA A 31 10.27 5.99 3.91
CA ALA A 31 11.62 5.67 3.42
C ALA A 31 12.08 6.65 2.34
N MET A 32 11.14 7.19 1.57
CA MET A 32 11.41 8.19 0.53
C MET A 32 11.38 9.63 1.06
N GLY A 33 11.25 9.82 2.37
CA GLY A 33 11.25 11.14 3.00
C GLY A 33 9.90 11.84 3.04
N ILE A 34 8.82 11.15 2.69
CA ILE A 34 7.46 11.71 2.72
C ILE A 34 6.82 11.39 4.07
N ARG A 35 6.47 12.44 4.80
CA ARG A 35 5.85 12.31 6.12
C ARG A 35 4.34 12.19 5.98
N ILE A 36 3.85 10.99 6.21
CA ILE A 36 2.42 10.69 6.20
C ILE A 36 2.16 9.64 7.28
N ASP A 37 1.07 9.80 8.01
CA ASP A 37 0.68 8.79 8.98
C ASP A 37 -0.29 7.77 8.36
N PRO A 38 -0.40 6.55 8.94
CA PRO A 38 -1.24 5.50 8.37
C PRO A 38 -2.71 5.86 8.25
N ASP A 39 -3.28 6.53 9.24
CA ASP A 39 -4.70 6.87 9.21
C ASP A 39 -5.01 7.86 8.09
N THR A 40 -4.15 8.85 7.89
CA THR A 40 -4.29 9.78 6.76
C THR A 40 -4.23 9.05 5.43
N PHE A 41 -3.28 8.14 5.26
CA PHE A 41 -3.14 7.35 4.04
C PHE A 41 -4.40 6.51 3.78
N ILE A 42 -4.90 5.81 4.80
CA ILE A 42 -6.08 4.95 4.67
C ILE A 42 -7.33 5.79 4.35
N GLU A 43 -7.57 6.86 5.10
CA GLU A 43 -8.79 7.66 4.97
C GLU A 43 -8.81 8.51 3.71
N ARG A 44 -7.67 9.09 3.34
CA ARG A 44 -7.56 10.05 2.22
C ARG A 44 -7.19 9.39 0.90
N ASP A 45 -6.24 8.44 0.94
CA ASP A 45 -5.58 7.97 -0.28
C ASP A 45 -5.97 6.55 -0.70
N LEU A 46 -6.23 5.66 0.25
CA LEU A 46 -6.58 4.28 -0.07
C LEU A 46 -8.01 4.22 -0.63
N PRO A 47 -8.19 3.76 -1.89
CA PRO A 47 -9.53 3.44 -2.35
C PRO A 47 -10.10 2.30 -1.52
N HIS A 48 -11.18 2.53 -0.79
CA HIS A 48 -11.82 1.50 0.03
C HIS A 48 -13.32 1.69 0.06
N ALA A 49 -14.05 0.59 0.22
CA ALA A 49 -15.50 0.59 0.24
C ALA A 49 -16.03 -0.58 1.07
N PRO A 50 -17.21 -0.43 1.68
CA PRO A 50 -17.80 -1.50 2.48
C PRO A 50 -18.34 -2.63 1.60
N TYR A 51 -18.61 -3.77 2.25
CA TYR A 51 -19.40 -4.85 1.65
C TYR A 51 -20.88 -4.46 1.60
N TRP A 52 -21.62 -5.16 0.74
CA TRP A 52 -23.08 -5.03 0.68
C TRP A 52 -23.73 -6.40 0.51
N GLU A 53 -25.00 -6.49 0.90
CA GLU A 53 -25.80 -7.69 0.71
C GLU A 53 -26.79 -7.49 -0.42
N GLN A 54 -26.98 -8.54 -1.21
CA GLN A 54 -27.96 -8.58 -2.28
C GLN A 54 -28.44 -10.01 -2.46
N ASP A 55 -29.77 -10.21 -2.38
CA ASP A 55 -30.41 -11.53 -2.53
C ASP A 55 -29.82 -12.59 -1.58
N GLY A 56 -29.53 -12.20 -0.33
CA GLY A 56 -28.99 -13.08 0.69
C GLY A 56 -27.51 -13.42 0.52
N LYS A 57 -26.82 -12.76 -0.41
CA LYS A 57 -25.38 -12.97 -0.66
C LYS A 57 -24.61 -11.72 -0.31
N LEU A 58 -23.41 -11.93 0.21
CA LEU A 58 -22.47 -10.85 0.52
C LEU A 58 -21.58 -10.56 -0.68
N TYR A 59 -21.53 -9.30 -1.08
CA TYR A 59 -20.68 -8.81 -2.16
C TYR A 59 -19.73 -7.75 -1.63
N GLY A 60 -18.60 -7.59 -2.31
CA GLY A 60 -17.65 -6.54 -2.00
C GLY A 60 -17.05 -5.94 -3.27
N PRO A 61 -16.32 -4.83 -3.17
CA PRO A 61 -15.61 -4.28 -4.31
C PRO A 61 -14.50 -5.22 -4.78
N ASP A 62 -14.05 -5.00 -6.00
CA ASP A 62 -12.93 -5.74 -6.58
C ASP A 62 -11.61 -5.31 -5.90
N PRO A 63 -10.92 -6.21 -5.19
CA PRO A 63 -9.70 -5.87 -4.46
C PRO A 63 -8.50 -5.49 -5.35
N TRP A 64 -8.59 -5.70 -6.64
CA TRP A 64 -7.61 -5.18 -7.58
C TRP A 64 -7.75 -3.67 -7.78
N GLN A 65 -8.91 -3.12 -7.49
CA GLN A 65 -9.21 -1.70 -7.68
C GLN A 65 -9.47 -0.95 -6.39
N VAL A 66 -10.18 -1.58 -5.46
CA VAL A 66 -10.66 -0.96 -4.23
C VAL A 66 -10.48 -1.93 -3.07
N TYR A 67 -10.01 -1.45 -1.95
CA TYR A 67 -9.86 -2.25 -0.72
C TYR A 67 -11.25 -2.55 -0.14
N PRO A 68 -11.65 -3.84 -0.03
CA PRO A 68 -12.93 -4.19 0.58
C PRO A 68 -12.88 -4.11 2.11
N GLY A 69 -13.80 -3.37 2.71
CA GLY A 69 -13.89 -3.23 4.15
C GLY A 69 -12.99 -2.14 4.72
N ASP A 70 -12.59 -2.29 5.97
CA ASP A 70 -11.78 -1.32 6.70
C ASP A 70 -10.49 -1.96 7.20
N PRO A 71 -9.32 -1.40 6.87
CA PRO A 71 -8.04 -1.90 7.38
C PRO A 71 -7.90 -1.91 8.90
N HIS A 72 -8.69 -1.10 9.61
CA HIS A 72 -8.63 -1.00 11.06
C HIS A 72 -9.29 -2.17 11.79
N ASP A 73 -10.17 -2.92 11.14
CA ASP A 73 -10.97 -3.95 11.80
C ASP A 73 -11.06 -5.26 11.00
N HIS A 74 -11.87 -6.17 11.50
CA HIS A 74 -12.02 -7.50 10.92
C HIS A 74 -12.83 -7.53 9.60
N THR A 75 -13.42 -6.42 9.18
CA THR A 75 -14.08 -6.33 7.87
C THR A 75 -13.05 -6.19 6.74
N GLY A 76 -11.84 -5.78 7.06
CA GLY A 76 -10.78 -5.62 6.07
C GLY A 76 -10.42 -6.94 5.39
N TYR A 77 -10.46 -6.94 4.07
CA TYR A 77 -10.12 -8.11 3.26
C TYR A 77 -8.67 -8.11 2.82
N GLY A 78 -8.21 -6.99 2.29
CA GLY A 78 -6.92 -6.86 1.62
C GLY A 78 -7.09 -6.31 0.22
N CYS A 79 -5.99 -5.94 -0.40
CA CYS A 79 -6.00 -5.49 -1.78
C CYS A 79 -4.70 -5.86 -2.49
N TYR A 80 -4.67 -5.64 -3.80
CA TYR A 80 -3.53 -6.01 -4.64
C TYR A 80 -2.84 -4.79 -5.22
N ALA A 81 -1.77 -5.01 -5.97
CA ALA A 81 -0.89 -3.95 -6.42
C ALA A 81 -1.58 -2.77 -7.12
N PRO A 82 -2.53 -2.94 -8.03
CA PRO A 82 -3.15 -1.79 -8.68
C PRO A 82 -3.86 -0.84 -7.70
N CYS A 83 -4.51 -1.39 -6.67
CA CYS A 83 -5.15 -0.58 -5.63
C CYS A 83 -4.11 0.27 -4.88
N ILE A 84 -2.98 -0.33 -4.50
CA ILE A 84 -1.91 0.38 -3.78
C ILE A 84 -1.19 1.39 -4.68
N VAL A 85 -1.01 1.09 -5.96
CA VAL A 85 -0.48 2.08 -6.92
C VAL A 85 -1.34 3.33 -6.95
N ARG A 86 -2.67 3.17 -7.00
CA ARG A 86 -3.60 4.31 -6.95
C ARG A 86 -3.48 5.08 -5.64
N ALA A 87 -3.39 4.37 -4.53
CA ALA A 87 -3.24 4.99 -3.21
C ALA A 87 -1.92 5.77 -3.10
N LEU A 88 -0.82 5.20 -3.55
CA LEU A 88 0.48 5.86 -3.55
C LEU A 88 0.50 7.10 -4.44
N ASN A 89 -0.07 7.03 -5.63
CA ASN A 89 -0.18 8.19 -6.51
C ASN A 89 -1.01 9.31 -5.88
N SER A 90 -2.12 8.97 -5.23
CA SER A 90 -2.95 9.92 -4.48
C SER A 90 -2.15 10.60 -3.37
N ALA A 91 -1.41 9.81 -2.58
CA ALA A 91 -0.59 10.32 -1.49
C ALA A 91 0.50 11.27 -2.01
N LEU A 92 1.18 10.90 -3.10
CA LEU A 92 2.21 11.75 -3.71
C LEU A 92 1.63 13.09 -4.17
N GLU A 93 0.45 13.09 -4.77
CA GLU A 93 -0.23 14.32 -5.17
C GLU A 93 -0.57 15.19 -3.97
N HIS A 94 -1.19 14.62 -2.94
CA HIS A 94 -1.59 15.37 -1.75
C HIS A 94 -0.38 15.92 -0.98
N GLU A 95 0.74 15.21 -0.98
CA GLU A 95 1.96 15.64 -0.30
C GLU A 95 2.88 16.52 -1.17
N GLY A 96 2.45 16.85 -2.39
CA GLY A 96 3.20 17.72 -3.28
C GLY A 96 4.45 17.08 -3.89
N ALA A 97 4.51 15.76 -3.95
CA ALA A 97 5.68 15.01 -4.41
C ALA A 97 5.47 14.24 -5.73
N ALA A 98 4.34 14.45 -6.40
CA ALA A 98 4.00 13.71 -7.62
C ALA A 98 5.02 13.91 -8.76
N GLY A 99 5.71 15.05 -8.79
CA GLY A 99 6.75 15.32 -9.79
C GLY A 99 8.13 14.74 -9.45
N GLN A 100 8.30 14.21 -8.25
CA GLN A 100 9.59 13.70 -7.75
C GLN A 100 9.72 12.19 -7.87
N PHE A 101 8.60 11.47 -7.81
CA PHE A 101 8.58 10.00 -7.78
C PHE A 101 7.54 9.46 -8.73
N GLU A 102 7.85 8.32 -9.34
CA GLU A 102 6.93 7.54 -10.14
C GLU A 102 6.63 6.23 -9.43
N VAL A 103 5.35 5.86 -9.35
CA VAL A 103 4.92 4.57 -8.81
C VAL A 103 4.78 3.59 -9.97
N VAL A 104 5.51 2.48 -9.86
CA VAL A 104 5.55 1.47 -10.92
C VAL A 104 5.03 0.14 -10.37
N ASP A 105 4.12 -0.50 -11.10
CA ASP A 105 3.67 -1.85 -10.81
C ASP A 105 4.57 -2.85 -11.52
N GLU A 106 5.45 -3.51 -10.76
CA GLU A 106 6.39 -4.50 -11.25
C GLU A 106 5.94 -5.94 -10.93
N SER A 107 4.63 -6.16 -10.79
CA SER A 107 4.07 -7.50 -10.55
C SER A 107 4.54 -8.50 -11.61
N GLY A 108 4.91 -9.69 -11.17
CA GLY A 108 5.44 -10.73 -12.05
C GLY A 108 6.96 -10.71 -12.22
N LYS A 109 7.64 -9.72 -11.66
CA LYS A 109 9.10 -9.67 -11.67
C LYS A 109 9.71 -10.64 -10.66
N THR A 110 10.89 -11.12 -10.94
CA THR A 110 11.64 -11.99 -10.02
C THR A 110 12.23 -11.17 -8.88
N ALA A 111 12.59 -11.85 -7.79
CA ALA A 111 13.28 -11.21 -6.68
C ALA A 111 14.59 -10.54 -7.14
N GLU A 112 15.33 -11.17 -8.05
CA GLU A 112 16.56 -10.62 -8.60
C GLU A 112 16.31 -9.31 -9.36
N GLU A 113 15.25 -9.26 -10.17
CA GLU A 113 14.87 -8.04 -10.88
C GLU A 113 14.46 -6.92 -9.92
N LEU A 114 13.73 -7.26 -8.86
CA LEU A 114 13.34 -6.29 -7.83
C LEU A 114 14.53 -5.76 -7.04
N CYS A 115 15.56 -6.57 -6.81
CA CYS A 115 16.77 -6.14 -6.14
C CYS A 115 17.48 -4.99 -6.87
N ARG A 116 17.27 -4.82 -8.16
CA ARG A 116 17.82 -3.68 -8.89
C ARG A 116 17.29 -2.34 -8.38
N TYR A 117 16.03 -2.30 -7.95
CA TYR A 117 15.47 -1.11 -7.31
C TYR A 117 16.15 -0.82 -5.98
N ILE A 118 16.36 -1.84 -5.16
CA ILE A 118 17.06 -1.71 -3.88
C ILE A 118 18.50 -1.22 -4.11
N ASP A 119 19.19 -1.77 -5.11
CA ASP A 119 20.55 -1.36 -5.47
C ASP A 119 20.60 0.10 -5.92
N ALA A 120 19.53 0.60 -6.50
CA ALA A 120 19.38 2.01 -6.88
C ALA A 120 18.90 2.90 -5.72
N GLY A 121 18.73 2.35 -4.52
CA GLY A 121 18.28 3.09 -3.35
C GLY A 121 16.77 3.28 -3.25
N MET A 122 15.99 2.51 -4.01
CA MET A 122 14.53 2.63 -4.03
C MET A 122 13.87 1.49 -3.26
N PRO A 123 12.88 1.79 -2.39
CA PRO A 123 12.15 0.75 -1.67
C PRO A 123 11.13 0.06 -2.56
N VAL A 124 10.79 -1.18 -2.18
CA VAL A 124 9.84 -2.02 -2.90
C VAL A 124 8.84 -2.59 -1.91
N VAL A 125 7.55 -2.52 -2.23
CA VAL A 125 6.50 -3.26 -1.54
C VAL A 125 6.19 -4.51 -2.35
N PHE A 126 6.11 -5.67 -1.69
CA PHE A 126 5.78 -6.91 -2.37
C PHE A 126 4.80 -7.74 -1.55
N TRP A 127 4.02 -8.54 -2.25
CA TRP A 127 3.11 -9.51 -1.63
C TRP A 127 3.80 -10.87 -1.59
N ALA A 128 3.81 -11.48 -0.41
CA ALA A 128 4.39 -12.80 -0.18
C ALA A 128 3.34 -13.76 0.40
N THR A 129 3.46 -15.02 0.04
CA THR A 129 2.62 -16.11 0.59
C THR A 129 3.47 -17.09 1.38
#